data_3e41b68e0ee0f5c236500d7d24a7ceb9
#
_entry.id   3e41b68e0ee0f5c236500d7d24a7ceb9
#
_cell.length_a   1.000
_cell.length_b   1.000
_cell.length_c   1.000
_cell.angle_alpha   90.00
_cell.angle_beta   90.00
_cell.angle_gamma   90.00
#
_symmetry.space_group_name_H-M   'P 1'
#
loop_
_entity.id
_entity.type
_entity.pdbx_description
1 polymer ?
#
loop_
_entity_poly.entity_id
_entity_poly.type
_entity_poly.pdbx_seq_one_letter_code
_entity_poly.pdbx_strand_id
1 'polypeptide(L)'
;FFSELINDEPIIKIIKKINAYHDAGKNIIFLTGRPERYRYSTTLWLKENFDFEFKLLMRKDSDYRNKLEVKEEIFNENFSSDDIECIFDNDKDLIKMWNEKGIKTVFVSIN
;
A
#
# COMPACT_ATOMS: atom_id res chain seq x y z
N PHE A 1 -1.86 3.68 -4.04
CA PHE A 1 -0.97 3.19 -2.99
C PHE A 1 -1.77 2.39 -1.96
N PHE A 2 -1.48 1.12 -1.83
CA PHE A 2 -2.27 0.17 -1.04
C PHE A 2 -1.35 -0.61 -0.11
N SER A 3 -1.78 -0.88 1.12
CA SER A 3 -0.91 -1.43 2.14
C SER A 3 -1.66 -2.42 3.04
N GLU A 4 -1.15 -3.64 3.13
CA GLU A 4 -1.49 -4.67 4.14
C GLU A 4 -2.95 -5.12 4.26
N LEU A 5 -3.76 -4.98 3.22
CA LEU A 5 -5.16 -5.42 3.25
C LEU A 5 -5.38 -6.75 2.51
N ILE A 6 -4.34 -7.56 2.40
CA ILE A 6 -4.29 -8.66 1.44
C ILE A 6 -5.28 -9.79 1.72
N ASN A 7 -5.64 -10.06 2.98
CA ASN A 7 -6.44 -11.23 3.34
C ASN A 7 -7.81 -10.91 3.91
N ASP A 8 -8.35 -9.69 3.66
CA ASP A 8 -9.58 -9.26 4.29
C ASP A 8 -10.77 -9.24 3.34
N GLU A 9 -11.89 -9.79 3.81
CA GLU A 9 -13.14 -9.87 3.05
C GLU A 9 -13.73 -8.51 2.64
N PRO A 10 -13.74 -7.46 3.49
CA PRO A 10 -14.29 -6.15 3.11
C PRO A 10 -13.49 -5.41 2.04
N ILE A 11 -12.46 -6.03 1.54
CA ILE A 11 -11.54 -5.45 0.57
C ILE A 11 -12.17 -5.15 -0.81
N ILE A 12 -13.34 -5.74 -1.11
CA ILE A 12 -13.97 -5.59 -2.44
C ILE A 12 -14.16 -4.12 -2.82
N LYS A 13 -14.61 -3.29 -1.88
CA LYS A 13 -14.80 -1.85 -2.14
C LYS A 13 -13.47 -1.16 -2.45
N ILE A 14 -12.42 -1.57 -1.78
CA ILE A 14 -11.08 -1.02 -1.98
C ILE A 14 -10.52 -1.43 -3.32
N ILE A 15 -10.70 -2.69 -3.68
CA ILE A 15 -10.30 -3.20 -5.01
C ILE A 15 -10.97 -2.37 -6.10
N LYS A 16 -12.26 -2.11 -5.98
CA LYS A 16 -13.00 -1.29 -6.94
C LYS A 16 -12.46 0.14 -7.03
N LYS A 17 -12.14 0.76 -5.90
CA LYS A 17 -11.56 2.11 -5.87
C LYS A 17 -10.19 2.15 -6.52
N ILE A 18 -9.34 1.18 -6.24
CA ILE A 18 -8.00 1.10 -6.82
C ILE A 18 -8.09 0.92 -8.34
N ASN A 19 -8.98 0.04 -8.80
CA ASN A 19 -9.20 -0.13 -10.23
C ASN A 19 -9.71 1.14 -10.88
N ALA A 20 -10.57 1.90 -10.22
CA ALA A 20 -11.05 3.18 -10.73
C ALA A 20 -9.91 4.20 -10.87
N TYR A 21 -8.98 4.25 -9.92
CA TYR A 21 -7.78 5.10 -10.04
C TYR A 21 -6.91 4.67 -11.22
N HIS A 22 -6.72 3.37 -11.39
CA HIS A 22 -5.96 2.86 -12.53
C HIS A 22 -6.63 3.24 -13.86
N ASP A 23 -7.95 3.08 -13.96
CA ASP A 23 -8.71 3.41 -15.15
C ASP A 23 -8.66 4.91 -15.46
N ALA A 24 -8.48 5.73 -14.44
CA ALA A 24 -8.29 7.18 -14.60
C ALA A 24 -6.85 7.56 -14.98
N GLY A 25 -5.99 6.60 -15.25
CA GLY A 25 -4.62 6.82 -15.69
C GLY A 25 -3.61 6.96 -14.56
N LYS A 26 -3.98 6.63 -13.32
CA LYS A 26 -3.05 6.72 -12.19
C LYS A 26 -2.19 5.47 -12.07
N ASN A 27 -0.94 5.63 -11.69
CA ASN A 27 -0.05 4.52 -11.41
C ASN A 27 -0.32 3.97 -10.01
N ILE A 28 -0.43 2.67 -9.91
CA ILE A 28 -0.72 1.99 -8.66
C ILE A 28 0.56 1.37 -8.10
N ILE A 29 0.82 1.64 -6.83
CA ILE A 29 1.97 1.10 -6.13
C ILE A 29 1.47 0.45 -4.84
N PHE A 30 1.90 -0.78 -4.61
CA PHE A 30 1.60 -1.50 -3.37
C PHE A 30 2.82 -1.46 -2.46
N LEU A 31 2.59 -1.06 -1.22
CA LEU A 31 3.61 -1.07 -0.17
C LEU A 31 3.09 -1.88 1.00
N THR A 32 3.84 -2.91 1.37
CA THR A 32 3.48 -3.78 2.50
C THR A 32 4.66 -3.94 3.45
N GLY A 33 4.35 -4.09 4.74
CA GLY A 33 5.32 -4.45 5.76
C GLY A 33 5.72 -5.92 5.74
N ARG A 34 5.18 -6.72 4.83
CA ARG A 34 5.56 -8.13 4.71
C ARG A 34 6.99 -8.26 4.19
N PRO A 35 7.77 -9.23 4.73
CA PRO A 35 9.13 -9.47 4.27
C PRO A 35 9.21 -9.99 2.83
N GLU A 36 10.32 -9.72 2.17
CA GLU A 36 10.57 -10.11 0.78
C GLU A 36 10.38 -11.62 0.52
N ARG A 37 10.60 -12.49 1.49
CA ARG A 37 10.37 -13.93 1.32
C ARG A 37 8.92 -14.28 0.98
N TYR A 38 7.98 -13.36 1.21
CA TYR A 38 6.57 -13.53 0.87
C TYR A 38 6.18 -12.86 -0.45
N ARG A 39 7.15 -12.39 -1.23
CA ARG A 39 6.87 -11.67 -2.49
C ARG A 39 6.05 -12.51 -3.46
N TYR A 40 6.39 -13.77 -3.61
CA TYR A 40 5.69 -14.63 -4.57
C TYR A 40 4.20 -14.75 -4.24
N SER A 41 3.87 -15.12 -3.01
CA SER A 41 2.47 -15.27 -2.59
C SER A 41 1.71 -13.95 -2.62
N THR A 42 2.36 -12.86 -2.23
CA THR A 42 1.77 -11.52 -2.26
C THR A 42 1.45 -11.10 -3.69
N THR A 43 2.40 -11.31 -4.59
CA THR A 43 2.23 -10.98 -6.01
C THR A 43 1.09 -11.79 -6.64
N LEU A 44 0.99 -13.08 -6.33
CA LEU A 44 -0.10 -13.92 -6.83
C LEU A 44 -1.46 -13.39 -6.42
N TRP A 45 -1.60 -13.04 -5.14
CA TRP A 45 -2.86 -12.50 -4.62
C TRP A 45 -3.22 -11.18 -5.31
N LEU A 46 -2.24 -10.29 -5.48
CA LEU A 46 -2.47 -9.02 -6.16
C LEU A 46 -2.88 -9.23 -7.61
N LYS A 47 -2.25 -10.14 -8.32
CA LYS A 47 -2.60 -10.44 -9.71
C LYS A 47 -3.98 -11.07 -9.88
N GLU A 48 -4.46 -11.77 -8.87
CA GLU A 48 -5.83 -12.31 -8.88
C GLU A 48 -6.87 -11.21 -8.78
N ASN A 49 -6.53 -10.07 -8.18
CA ASN A 49 -7.46 -8.99 -7.89
C ASN A 49 -7.27 -7.75 -8.78
N PHE A 50 -6.11 -7.60 -9.39
CA PHE A 50 -5.78 -6.43 -10.21
C PHE A 50 -5.18 -6.87 -11.54
N ASP A 51 -5.87 -6.52 -12.61
CA ASP A 51 -5.53 -6.91 -13.99
C ASP A 51 -4.72 -5.81 -14.69
N PHE A 52 -3.66 -5.34 -14.03
CA PHE A 52 -2.78 -4.32 -14.58
C PHE A 52 -1.39 -4.48 -13.98
N GLU A 53 -0.40 -3.85 -14.59
CA GLU A 53 0.95 -3.83 -14.03
C GLU A 53 1.03 -2.88 -12.86
N PHE A 54 1.76 -3.28 -11.83
CA PHE A 54 1.94 -2.50 -10.63
C PHE A 54 3.37 -2.66 -10.09
N LYS A 55 3.75 -1.74 -9.21
CA LYS A 55 4.99 -1.83 -8.45
C LYS A 55 4.66 -2.34 -7.05
N LEU A 56 5.46 -3.27 -6.54
CA LEU A 56 5.31 -3.82 -5.19
C LEU A 56 6.58 -3.57 -4.39
N LEU A 57 6.44 -2.86 -3.28
CA LEU A 57 7.52 -2.55 -2.35
C LEU A 57 7.30 -3.31 -1.06
N MET A 58 8.35 -3.99 -0.59
CA MET A 58 8.29 -4.85 0.59
C MET A 58 9.49 -4.59 1.49
N ARG A 59 9.36 -4.97 2.78
CA ARG A 59 10.49 -4.86 3.70
C ARG A 59 11.52 -5.96 3.41
N LYS A 60 12.77 -5.65 3.65
CA LYS A 60 13.85 -6.65 3.56
C LYS A 60 13.66 -7.73 4.63
N ASP A 61 14.04 -8.98 4.33
CA ASP A 61 13.90 -10.09 5.25
C ASP A 61 14.63 -9.88 6.58
N SER A 62 15.74 -9.18 6.55
CA SER A 62 16.56 -8.89 7.74
C SER A 62 16.09 -7.67 8.53
N ASP A 63 15.04 -6.99 8.09
CA ASP A 63 14.55 -5.78 8.73
C ASP A 63 13.42 -6.12 9.71
N TYR A 64 13.71 -6.02 11.00
CA TYR A 64 12.76 -6.35 12.07
C TYR A 64 12.19 -5.12 12.78
N ARG A 65 12.41 -3.93 12.24
CA ARG A 65 11.85 -2.70 12.79
C ARG A 65 10.32 -2.70 12.73
N ASN A 66 9.66 -1.82 13.49
CA ASN A 66 8.22 -1.71 13.42
C ASN A 66 7.79 -1.19 12.02
N LYS A 67 6.54 -1.45 11.68
CA LYS A 67 6.04 -1.14 10.34
C LYS A 67 6.01 0.36 10.03
N LEU A 68 5.84 1.21 11.01
CA LEU A 68 5.84 2.66 10.82
C LEU A 68 7.19 3.14 10.28
N GLU A 69 8.27 2.74 10.93
CA GLU A 69 9.63 3.09 10.51
C GLU A 69 9.97 2.52 9.13
N VAL A 70 9.62 1.26 8.91
CA VAL A 70 9.92 0.57 7.65
C VAL A 70 9.20 1.22 6.48
N LYS A 71 7.91 1.45 6.61
CA LYS A 71 7.12 2.05 5.54
C LYS A 71 7.52 3.49 5.25
N GLU A 72 7.82 4.26 6.29
CA GLU A 72 8.30 5.62 6.11
C GLU A 72 9.62 5.66 5.35
N GLU A 73 10.57 4.80 5.69
CA GLU A 73 11.85 4.73 5.01
C GLU A 73 11.70 4.32 3.54
N ILE A 74 10.91 3.29 3.27
CA ILE A 74 10.66 2.85 1.89
C ILE A 74 10.00 3.98 1.08
N PHE A 75 9.05 4.67 1.68
CA PHE A 75 8.40 5.81 1.04
C PHE A 75 9.42 6.89 0.70
N ASN A 76 10.22 7.31 1.69
CA ASN A 76 11.18 8.39 1.50
C ASN A 76 12.27 8.06 0.48
N GLU A 77 12.64 6.78 0.36
CA GLU A 77 13.63 6.33 -0.63
C GLU A 77 13.10 6.34 -2.06
N ASN A 78 11.79 6.23 -2.24
CA ASN A 78 11.19 6.02 -3.56
C ASN A 78 10.33 7.18 -4.05
N PHE A 79 9.80 8.02 -3.14
CA PHE A 79 8.81 9.03 -3.50
C PHE A 79 9.01 10.32 -2.71
N SER A 80 8.40 11.39 -3.22
CA SER A 80 8.08 12.58 -2.42
C SER A 80 6.57 12.66 -2.25
N SER A 81 6.11 13.50 -1.29
CA SER A 81 4.67 13.67 -1.05
C SER A 81 3.92 14.18 -2.28
N ASP A 82 4.58 14.97 -3.12
CA ASP A 82 3.99 15.53 -4.34
C ASP A 82 3.71 14.48 -5.42
N ASP A 83 4.37 13.33 -5.35
CA ASP A 83 4.20 12.24 -6.31
C ASP A 83 2.96 11.40 -6.05
N ILE A 84 2.36 11.53 -4.86
CA ILE A 84 1.30 10.64 -4.39
C ILE A 84 -0.03 11.39 -4.32
N GLU A 85 -1.01 10.91 -5.04
CA GLU A 85 -2.35 11.50 -5.02
C GLU A 85 -3.11 11.08 -3.76
N CYS A 86 -3.03 9.80 -3.38
CA CYS A 86 -3.80 9.27 -2.27
C CYS A 86 -3.17 7.97 -1.77
N ILE A 87 -3.29 7.73 -0.45
CA ILE A 87 -2.88 6.47 0.17
C ILE A 87 -4.11 5.82 0.84
N PHE A 88 -4.30 4.53 0.59
CA PHE A 88 -5.27 3.71 1.32
C PHE A 88 -4.52 2.96 2.41
N ASP A 89 -4.96 3.08 3.65
CA ASP A 89 -4.35 2.38 4.77
C ASP A 89 -5.39 2.02 5.84
N ASN A 90 -5.14 0.97 6.60
CA ASN A 90 -6.02 0.52 7.67
C ASN A 90 -5.43 0.76 9.07
N ASP A 91 -4.28 1.37 9.16
CA ASP A 91 -3.58 1.63 10.42
C ASP A 91 -3.64 3.11 10.76
N LYS A 92 -4.20 3.43 11.93
CA LYS A 92 -4.38 4.83 12.35
C LYS A 92 -3.06 5.58 12.51
N ASP A 93 -2.03 4.92 12.99
CA ASP A 93 -0.72 5.55 13.19
C ASP A 93 -0.05 5.86 11.85
N LEU A 94 -0.19 4.95 10.88
CA LEU A 94 0.29 5.18 9.52
C LEU A 94 -0.49 6.30 8.84
N ILE A 95 -1.81 6.33 8.98
CA ILE A 95 -2.65 7.40 8.44
C ILE A 95 -2.19 8.75 8.99
N LYS A 96 -1.93 8.83 10.30
CA LYS A 96 -1.44 10.06 10.92
C LYS A 96 -0.11 10.49 10.29
N MET A 97 0.80 9.56 10.13
CA MET A 97 2.11 9.83 9.51
C MET A 97 1.96 10.36 8.08
N TRP A 98 1.13 9.70 7.26
CA TRP A 98 0.89 10.15 5.88
C TRP A 98 0.26 11.54 5.84
N ASN A 99 -0.70 11.81 6.72
CA ASN A 99 -1.33 13.13 6.80
C ASN A 99 -0.34 14.22 7.24
N GLU A 100 0.57 13.91 8.13
CA GLU A 100 1.62 14.84 8.55
C GLU A 100 2.58 15.19 7.40
N LYS A 101 2.71 14.30 6.41
CA LYS A 101 3.45 14.54 5.18
C LYS A 101 2.65 15.31 4.13
N GLY A 102 1.40 15.67 4.43
CA GLY A 102 0.53 16.38 3.50
C GLY A 102 -0.14 15.50 2.45
N ILE A 103 -0.19 14.19 2.68
CA ILE A 103 -0.77 13.24 1.73
C ILE A 103 -2.22 12.93 2.11
N LYS A 104 -3.12 12.98 1.14
CA LYS A 104 -4.50 12.57 1.31
C LYS A 104 -4.58 11.07 1.60
N THR A 105 -5.36 10.70 2.60
CA THR A 105 -5.52 9.30 2.99
C THR A 105 -6.98 8.88 2.99
N VAL A 106 -7.19 7.59 2.76
CA VAL A 106 -8.49 6.95 2.96
C VAL A 106 -8.29 5.87 4.02
N PHE A 107 -8.93 6.03 5.16
CA PHE A 107 -8.90 5.02 6.21
C PHE A 107 -9.83 3.88 5.85
N VAL A 108 -9.30 2.67 5.86
CA VAL A 108 -10.07 1.46 5.57
C VAL A 108 -10.26 0.70 6.87
N SER A 109 -11.51 0.67 7.34
CA SER A 109 -11.84 -0.10 8.53
C SER A 109 -12.09 -1.56 8.15
N ILE A 110 -11.39 -2.44 8.83
CA ILE A 110 -11.54 -3.89 8.68
C ILE A 110 -12.14 -4.42 9.96
N ASN A 111 -13.34 -4.92 9.91
CA ASN A 111 -14.02 -5.53 11.06
C ASN A 111 -14.22 -7.01 10.83
#